data_8d2027d8be6ed5a5aae944ffbbda53ee
#
_entry.id   8d2027d8be6ed5a5aae944ffbbda53ee
#
_cell.length_a   1.000
_cell.length_b   1.000
_cell.length_c   1.000
_cell.angle_alpha   90.00
_cell.angle_beta   90.00
_cell.angle_gamma   90.00
#
_symmetry.space_group_name_H-M   'P 1'
#
loop_
_entity.id
_entity.type
_entity.pdbx_description
1 polymer ?
#
loop_
_entity_poly.entity_id
_entity_poly.type
_entity_poly.pdbx_seq_one_letter_code
_entity_poly.pdbx_strand_id
1 'polypeptide(L)'
;MRELLRCLKQGMTLGILPDQRAKGGEGEFAPFFGLPCKSMTLLSRLAEKTDAPVVFGFARRLPRGEGFDLHFLPAEPGIASTDRVAAVGALHRGIEACVRLAPTQYQWTYKRYSAQPGVEGDQVYGRG
;
A
#
# COMPACT_ATOMS: atom_id res chain seq x y z
N MET A 1 12.32 -8.31 -9.27
CA MET A 1 11.98 -7.20 -10.19
C MET A 1 11.88 -7.65 -11.66
N ARG A 2 12.93 -8.21 -12.27
CA ARG A 2 12.91 -8.62 -13.71
C ARG A 2 11.76 -9.57 -14.06
N GLU A 3 11.52 -10.57 -13.23
CA GLU A 3 10.46 -11.56 -13.42
C GLU A 3 9.07 -10.90 -13.39
N LEU A 4 8.81 -10.03 -12.40
CA LEU A 4 7.54 -9.32 -12.28
C LEU A 4 7.27 -8.41 -13.49
N LEU A 5 8.31 -7.71 -13.98
CA LEU A 5 8.22 -6.90 -15.18
C LEU A 5 7.89 -7.75 -16.41
N ARG A 6 8.49 -8.95 -16.52
CA ARG A 6 8.18 -9.90 -17.61
C ARG A 6 6.72 -10.33 -17.58
N CYS A 7 6.22 -10.72 -16.40
CA CYS A 7 4.82 -11.11 -16.21
C CYS A 7 3.85 -10.01 -16.65
N LEU A 8 4.07 -8.77 -16.18
CA LEU A 8 3.22 -7.64 -16.57
C LEU A 8 3.25 -7.37 -18.08
N LYS A 9 4.44 -7.42 -18.71
CA LYS A 9 4.58 -7.25 -20.18
C LYS A 9 3.91 -8.38 -20.98
N GLN A 10 3.69 -9.52 -20.38
CA GLN A 10 2.93 -10.64 -20.96
C GLN A 10 1.42 -10.53 -20.71
N GLY A 11 0.94 -9.44 -20.13
CA GLY A 11 -0.48 -9.23 -19.83
C GLY A 11 -0.96 -9.96 -18.57
N MET A 12 -0.05 -10.47 -17.74
CA MET A 12 -0.41 -11.13 -16.49
C MET A 12 -0.73 -10.10 -15.40
N THR A 13 -1.58 -10.48 -14.47
CA THR A 13 -1.91 -9.68 -13.27
C THR A 13 -1.00 -10.07 -12.10
N LEU A 14 -0.56 -9.06 -11.34
CA LEU A 14 0.21 -9.26 -10.10
C LEU A 14 -0.63 -8.83 -8.90
N GLY A 15 -0.69 -9.69 -7.88
CA GLY A 15 -1.21 -9.34 -6.56
C GLY A 15 -0.08 -8.85 -5.64
N ILE A 16 -0.23 -7.68 -5.04
CA ILE A 16 0.72 -7.09 -4.08
C ILE A 16 -0.05 -6.69 -2.84
N LEU A 17 0.49 -6.98 -1.65
CA LEU A 17 -0.02 -6.50 -0.37
C LEU A 17 0.73 -5.22 0.02
N PRO A 18 0.17 -4.03 -0.26
CA PRO A 18 0.90 -2.78 -0.16
C PRO A 18 0.85 -2.15 1.23
N ASP A 19 -0.01 -2.65 2.09
CA ASP A 19 -0.28 -2.15 3.45
C ASP A 19 0.70 -2.68 4.50
N GLN A 20 1.70 -3.45 4.08
CA GLN A 20 2.75 -3.94 4.95
C GLN A 20 3.93 -2.97 5.03
N ARG A 21 4.63 -3.00 6.16
CA ARG A 21 5.85 -2.22 6.39
C ARG A 21 6.97 -2.66 5.44
N ALA A 22 7.67 -1.69 4.83
CA ALA A 22 8.87 -1.98 4.08
C ALA A 22 9.96 -2.58 4.99
N LYS A 23 10.63 -3.63 4.52
CA LYS A 23 11.72 -4.30 5.24
C LYS A 23 13.08 -3.71 4.86
N GLY A 24 14.02 -3.75 5.81
CA GLY A 24 15.38 -3.26 5.60
C GLY A 24 15.42 -1.77 5.26
N GLY A 25 16.47 -1.26 4.67
CA GLY A 25 16.61 0.14 4.26
C GLY A 25 15.72 0.59 3.09
N GLU A 26 14.89 -0.29 2.53
CA GLU A 26 14.04 0.00 1.38
C GLU A 26 12.76 0.76 1.75
N GLY A 27 12.19 1.46 0.75
CA GLY A 27 10.93 2.18 0.88
C GLY A 27 11.10 3.67 1.18
N GLU A 28 10.00 4.41 1.02
CA GLU A 28 9.93 5.85 1.22
C GLU A 28 8.88 6.21 2.27
N PHE A 29 9.08 7.36 2.91
CA PHE A 29 8.09 7.92 3.82
C PHE A 29 7.11 8.83 3.08
N ALA A 30 5.83 8.64 3.34
CA ALA A 30 4.77 9.56 2.94
C ALA A 30 3.68 9.56 4.02
N PRO A 31 2.80 10.58 4.06
CA PRO A 31 1.69 10.59 5.01
C PRO A 31 0.74 9.40 4.79
N PHE A 32 0.35 8.74 5.88
CA PHE A 32 -0.72 7.76 5.94
C PHE A 32 -1.61 8.11 7.13
N PHE A 33 -2.86 8.48 6.87
CA PHE A 33 -3.75 9.12 7.85
C PHE A 33 -3.08 10.29 8.59
N GLY A 34 -2.31 11.11 7.85
CA GLY A 34 -1.64 12.30 8.37
C GLY A 34 -0.34 12.08 9.13
N LEU A 35 0.09 10.83 9.34
CA LEU A 35 1.34 10.50 10.02
C LEU A 35 2.38 9.93 9.04
N PRO A 36 3.67 10.23 9.22
CA PRO A 36 4.72 9.62 8.39
C PRO A 36 4.69 8.10 8.49
N CYS A 37 4.62 7.44 7.34
CA CYS A 37 4.58 5.99 7.27
C CYS A 37 5.47 5.50 6.14
N LYS A 38 6.33 4.53 6.42
CA LYS A 38 7.24 3.95 5.42
C LYS A 38 6.60 2.83 4.66
N SER A 39 6.60 2.93 3.32
CA SER A 39 6.05 1.89 2.44
C SER A 39 7.00 1.53 1.32
N MET A 40 6.75 0.34 0.74
CA MET A 40 7.51 -0.17 -0.39
C MET A 40 7.32 0.71 -1.64
N THR A 41 8.36 0.79 -2.46
CA THR A 41 8.32 1.44 -3.77
C THR A 41 8.15 0.46 -4.93
N LEU A 42 8.05 -0.85 -4.65
CA LEU A 42 7.98 -1.90 -5.66
C LEU A 42 6.81 -1.69 -6.62
N LEU A 43 5.60 -1.43 -6.09
CA LEU A 43 4.40 -1.25 -6.89
C LEU A 43 4.53 -0.09 -7.86
N SER A 44 4.93 1.08 -7.37
CA SER A 44 5.09 2.28 -8.19
C SER A 44 6.18 2.11 -9.27
N ARG A 45 7.27 1.43 -8.95
CA ARG A 45 8.34 1.12 -9.92
C ARG A 45 7.89 0.15 -11.01
N LEU A 46 6.99 -0.76 -10.70
CA LEU A 46 6.39 -1.66 -11.70
C LEU A 46 5.43 -0.89 -12.59
N ALA A 47 4.53 -0.08 -12.01
CA ALA A 47 3.58 0.74 -12.76
C ALA A 47 4.31 1.71 -13.70
N GLU A 48 5.30 2.46 -13.21
CA GLU A 48 6.13 3.38 -14.01
C GLU A 48 6.77 2.71 -15.23
N LYS A 49 7.24 1.45 -15.08
CA LYS A 49 8.00 0.76 -16.14
C LYS A 49 7.13 -0.02 -17.14
N THR A 50 5.87 -0.20 -16.88
CA THR A 50 5.00 -1.05 -17.68
C THR A 50 3.70 -0.39 -18.10
N ASP A 51 3.40 0.79 -17.56
CA ASP A 51 2.10 1.49 -17.71
C ASP A 51 0.90 0.60 -17.33
N ALA A 52 1.16 -0.47 -16.57
CA ALA A 52 0.11 -1.37 -16.11
C ALA A 52 -0.85 -0.64 -15.18
N PRO A 53 -2.17 -0.75 -15.40
CA PRO A 53 -3.15 -0.14 -14.53
C PRO A 53 -3.07 -0.73 -13.13
N VAL A 54 -3.18 0.13 -12.13
CA VAL A 54 -3.20 -0.27 -10.72
C VAL A 54 -4.61 -0.13 -10.17
N VAL A 55 -5.09 -1.20 -9.54
CA VAL A 55 -6.40 -1.25 -8.89
C VAL A 55 -6.22 -1.72 -7.46
N PHE A 56 -6.79 -0.99 -6.52
CA PHE A 56 -6.89 -1.41 -5.12
C PHE A 56 -8.11 -2.31 -4.97
N GLY A 57 -7.93 -3.45 -4.28
CA GLY A 57 -9.01 -4.38 -4.02
C GLY A 57 -9.04 -4.83 -2.56
N PHE A 58 -10.23 -4.93 -1.97
CA PHE A 58 -10.41 -5.54 -0.67
C PHE A 58 -11.77 -6.22 -0.56
N ALA A 59 -11.87 -7.18 0.36
CA ALA A 59 -13.09 -7.90 0.66
C ALA A 59 -13.71 -7.37 1.98
N ARG A 60 -14.85 -6.71 1.89
CA ARG A 60 -15.64 -6.31 3.06
C ARG A 60 -16.48 -7.50 3.52
N ARG A 61 -16.30 -7.92 4.77
CA ARG A 61 -17.09 -9.00 5.36
C ARG A 61 -18.52 -8.53 5.61
N LEU A 62 -19.47 -9.33 5.19
CA LEU A 62 -20.88 -9.13 5.48
C LEU A 62 -21.25 -9.65 6.89
N PRO A 63 -22.31 -9.11 7.52
CA PRO A 63 -22.77 -9.58 8.82
C PRO A 63 -23.23 -11.04 8.76
N ARG A 64 -23.31 -11.69 9.90
CA ARG A 64 -23.86 -13.04 10.10
C ARG A 64 -23.26 -14.14 9.22
N GLY A 65 -22.07 -13.94 8.67
CA GLY A 65 -21.44 -14.93 7.81
C GLY A 65 -22.03 -15.02 6.40
N GLU A 66 -22.72 -13.99 5.93
CA GLU A 66 -23.36 -13.92 4.60
C GLU A 66 -22.38 -13.81 3.45
N GLY A 67 -21.06 -13.76 3.73
CA GLY A 67 -20.01 -13.72 2.72
C GLY A 67 -19.23 -12.40 2.70
N PHE A 68 -18.82 -11.97 1.52
CA PHE A 68 -17.99 -10.79 1.30
C PHE A 68 -18.45 -9.99 0.10
N ASP A 69 -18.40 -8.66 0.21
CA ASP A 69 -18.43 -7.76 -0.93
C ASP A 69 -17.01 -7.45 -1.39
N LEU A 70 -16.72 -7.63 -2.67
CA LEU A 70 -15.45 -7.25 -3.25
C LEU A 70 -15.53 -5.81 -3.77
N HIS A 71 -14.65 -4.96 -3.27
CA HIS A 71 -14.53 -3.56 -3.69
C HIS A 71 -13.26 -3.38 -4.50
N PHE A 72 -13.37 -2.67 -5.62
CA PHE A 72 -12.24 -2.31 -6.47
C PHE A 72 -12.25 -0.81 -6.74
N LEU A 73 -11.11 -0.16 -6.50
CA LEU A 73 -10.91 1.27 -6.69
C LEU A 73 -9.70 1.49 -7.61
N PRO A 74 -9.83 2.28 -8.67
CA PRO A 74 -8.68 2.62 -9.49
C PRO A 74 -7.68 3.46 -8.69
N ALA A 75 -6.39 3.25 -8.94
CA ALA A 75 -5.37 4.12 -8.40
C ALA A 75 -5.34 5.45 -9.15
N GLU A 76 -4.94 6.53 -8.48
CA GLU A 76 -4.67 7.80 -9.12
C GLU A 76 -3.39 7.75 -9.98
N PRO A 77 -3.25 8.59 -11.03
CA PRO A 77 -2.08 8.56 -11.92
C PRO A 77 -0.74 8.73 -11.19
N GLY A 78 -0.70 9.45 -10.08
CA GLY A 78 0.50 9.64 -9.26
C GLY A 78 1.14 8.36 -8.74
N ILE A 79 0.44 7.21 -8.79
CA ILE A 79 0.99 5.91 -8.39
C ILE A 79 2.20 5.49 -9.23
N ALA A 80 2.28 5.92 -10.49
CA ALA A 80 3.38 5.63 -11.41
C ALA A 80 4.43 6.76 -11.48
N SER A 81 4.41 7.72 -10.55
CA SER A 81 5.36 8.84 -10.53
C SER A 81 6.81 8.35 -10.39
N THR A 82 7.72 9.03 -11.08
CA THR A 82 9.17 8.86 -10.90
C THR A 82 9.65 9.41 -9.56
N ASP A 83 8.94 10.39 -9.00
CA ASP A 83 9.12 10.84 -7.61
C ASP A 83 8.56 9.78 -6.66
N ARG A 84 9.45 9.10 -5.95
CA ARG A 84 9.12 7.97 -5.07
C ARG A 84 8.26 8.38 -3.87
N VAL A 85 8.48 9.56 -3.34
CA VAL A 85 7.67 10.09 -2.23
C VAL A 85 6.25 10.38 -2.70
N ALA A 86 6.10 11.03 -3.84
CA ALA A 86 4.80 11.28 -4.46
C ALA A 86 4.06 9.97 -4.78
N ALA A 87 4.76 8.97 -5.32
CA ALA A 87 4.19 7.66 -5.65
C ALA A 87 3.75 6.88 -4.41
N VAL A 88 4.52 6.90 -3.33
CA VAL A 88 4.11 6.29 -2.04
C VAL A 88 2.96 7.06 -1.42
N GLY A 89 2.90 8.38 -1.57
CA GLY A 89 1.75 9.18 -1.17
C GLY A 89 0.47 8.77 -1.90
N ALA A 90 0.54 8.56 -3.21
CA ALA A 90 -0.56 8.03 -4.02
C ALA A 90 -1.00 6.63 -3.56
N LEU A 91 -0.04 5.75 -3.26
CA LEU A 91 -0.28 4.43 -2.70
C LEU A 91 -1.06 4.53 -1.38
N HIS A 92 -0.63 5.41 -0.47
CA HIS A 92 -1.28 5.61 0.82
C HIS A 92 -2.72 6.12 0.68
N ARG A 93 -2.95 7.12 -0.18
CA ARG A 93 -4.32 7.62 -0.44
C ARG A 93 -5.25 6.53 -0.98
N GLY A 94 -4.76 5.64 -1.84
CA GLY A 94 -5.53 4.51 -2.32
C GLY A 94 -5.89 3.51 -1.20
N ILE A 95 -4.93 3.19 -0.33
CA ILE A 95 -5.19 2.33 0.85
C ILE A 95 -6.17 3.02 1.81
N GLU A 96 -5.98 4.32 2.09
CA GLU A 96 -6.88 5.09 2.94
C GLU A 96 -8.32 5.09 2.41
N ALA A 97 -8.50 5.24 1.10
CA ALA A 97 -9.82 5.19 0.47
C ALA A 97 -10.49 3.84 0.71
N CYS A 98 -9.76 2.72 0.58
CA CYS A 98 -10.26 1.40 0.92
C CYS A 98 -10.62 1.27 2.40
N VAL A 99 -9.74 1.72 3.29
CA VAL A 99 -9.95 1.66 4.75
C VAL A 99 -11.20 2.44 5.15
N ARG A 100 -11.43 3.63 4.57
CA ARG A 100 -12.62 4.46 4.88
C ARG A 100 -13.95 3.78 4.52
N LEU A 101 -13.96 2.84 3.57
CA LEU A 101 -15.18 2.08 3.22
C LEU A 101 -15.53 1.01 4.27
N ALA A 102 -14.56 0.50 5.02
CA ALA A 102 -14.78 -0.49 6.07
C ALA A 102 -13.74 -0.33 7.20
N PRO A 103 -13.75 0.80 7.94
CA PRO A 103 -12.67 1.15 8.88
C PRO A 103 -12.55 0.16 10.05
N THR A 104 -13.65 -0.47 10.45
CA THR A 104 -13.65 -1.46 11.54
C THR A 104 -13.06 -2.81 11.14
N GLN A 105 -12.83 -3.05 9.85
CA GLN A 105 -12.30 -4.31 9.32
C GLN A 105 -10.83 -4.20 8.90
N TYR A 106 -10.22 -3.02 9.00
CA TYR A 106 -8.78 -2.86 8.76
C TYR A 106 -7.98 -3.41 9.94
N GLN A 107 -6.81 -3.98 9.65
CA GLN A 107 -5.95 -4.58 10.68
C GLN A 107 -5.14 -3.52 11.43
N TRP A 108 -5.78 -2.74 12.29
CA TRP A 108 -5.16 -1.67 13.09
C TRP A 108 -4.10 -2.18 14.08
N THR A 109 -4.12 -3.46 14.43
CA THR A 109 -3.14 -4.08 15.32
C THR A 109 -1.78 -4.29 14.66
N TYR A 110 -1.69 -4.18 13.33
CA TYR A 110 -0.42 -4.23 12.64
C TYR A 110 0.37 -2.93 12.88
N LYS A 111 1.62 -3.06 13.36
CA LYS A 111 2.51 -1.93 13.72
C LYS A 111 3.01 -1.17 12.47
N ARG A 112 2.10 -0.48 11.80
CA ARG A 112 2.34 0.20 10.52
C ARG A 112 3.33 1.35 10.62
N TYR A 113 3.33 2.07 11.74
CA TYR A 113 4.12 3.27 12.00
C TYR A 113 5.40 3.01 12.82
N SER A 114 5.86 1.77 12.93
CA SER A 114 7.04 1.44 13.76
C SER A 114 8.35 2.04 13.23
N ALA A 115 8.44 2.42 11.94
CA ALA A 115 9.53 3.22 11.42
C ALA A 115 9.12 4.69 11.37
N GLN A 116 9.98 5.59 11.89
CA GLN A 116 9.78 7.03 11.84
C GLN A 116 11.03 7.72 11.26
N PRO A 117 10.87 8.85 10.54
CA PRO A 117 12.01 9.57 9.99
C PRO A 117 12.96 10.06 11.11
N GLY A 118 14.24 9.75 10.96
CA GLY A 118 15.29 10.22 11.89
C GLY A 118 15.27 9.59 13.29
N VAL A 119 14.49 8.52 13.49
CA VAL A 119 14.36 7.84 14.78
C VAL A 119 14.69 6.35 14.61
N GLU A 120 15.62 5.86 15.42
CA GLU A 120 15.89 4.43 15.53
C GLU A 120 14.92 3.76 16.51
N GLY A 121 14.34 2.65 16.09
CA GLY A 121 13.44 1.83 16.92
C GLY A 121 11.97 2.23 16.82
N ASP A 122 11.15 1.49 17.56
CA ASP A 122 9.69 1.65 17.60
C ASP A 122 9.30 2.62 18.73
N GLN A 123 9.03 3.88 18.38
CA GLN A 123 8.61 4.89 19.37
C GLN A 123 7.10 5.15 19.37
N VAL A 124 6.40 4.73 18.34
CA VAL A 124 4.96 5.01 18.20
C VAL A 124 4.12 4.07 19.08
N TYR A 125 4.53 2.81 19.16
CA TYR A 125 3.75 1.78 19.85
C TYR A 125 4.23 1.50 21.27
N GLY A 126 5.32 2.14 21.70
CA GLY A 126 5.95 1.86 22.99
C GLY A 126 6.63 0.47 23.05
N ARG A 127 7.41 0.24 24.08
CA ARG A 127 7.86 -1.10 24.43
C ARG A 127 6.75 -1.74 25.28
N GLY A 128 6.07 -2.71 24.70
CA GLY A 128 5.21 -3.61 25.47
C GLY A 128 6.06 -4.54 26.32
#